data_9d4612f38e36ec1118cc8fc4b8c0e9cc
#
_entry.id   9d4612f38e36ec1118cc8fc4b8c0e9cc
#
_cell.length_a   1.000
_cell.length_b   1.000
_cell.length_c   1.000
_cell.angle_alpha   90.00
_cell.angle_beta   90.00
_cell.angle_gamma   90.00
#
_symmetry.space_group_name_H-M   'P 1'
#
loop_
_entity.id
_entity.type
_entity.pdbx_description
1 polymer ?
#
loop_
_entity_poly.entity_id
_entity_poly.type
_entity_poly.pdbx_seq_one_letter_code
_entity_poly.pdbx_strand_id
1 'polypeptide(L)'
;MHKAPACCWKRLKDTLDREREEKLNVTRLENYFNAALPVLQNNFFVSLIEGRVTEENCGKFFAAYQIDMKGPYYGCVIFHTSEHHVPDGMNPLLLAMSVEHEIKERLATEWKSRVFSYLGNTLMLIELSSEDAIVQFTDSCDRFCKWAYRVMGAVVTAGIGRVCDNMANIKTSYDGAREAVSYRVLYGTKRAINIAELAPKEQETTLQPEDTRMHDLFKAIHLGLKEEIEKVVVNEIEKLHSNAQTVSQYNLAIMEMVGAFYRFCANNFLDFNDYLHGIQNPYETSPQMDESTLTAWMQGVSVELGEQLKNARNSTSRRLVTDAQNLVRERYMEPDLSLDTICSVLGVSNSYFSSVFKKETGKAFITYLTDYRMDHAATLILETNEKSYQIAERVGYLDANYFSYVFKKRFGVSPSKYRAQHTNQ
;
A
#
# COMPACT_ATOMS: atom_id res chain seq x y z
N MET A 1 -59.95 -18.08 -75.04
CA MET A 1 -59.39 -17.74 -73.66
C MET A 1 -59.10 -18.99 -72.89
N HIS A 2 -57.85 -19.52 -72.93
CA HIS A 2 -57.47 -20.74 -72.21
C HIS A 2 -57.23 -20.38 -70.77
N LYS A 3 -58.08 -20.89 -69.88
CA LYS A 3 -57.87 -20.85 -68.42
C LYS A 3 -56.71 -21.78 -68.09
N ALA A 4 -55.61 -21.26 -67.59
CA ALA A 4 -54.52 -22.06 -67.09
C ALA A 4 -55.03 -23.05 -66.06
N PRO A 5 -54.56 -24.29 -66.00
CA PRO A 5 -55.07 -25.33 -65.08
C PRO A 5 -54.79 -24.92 -63.66
N ALA A 6 -55.73 -25.15 -62.72
CA ALA A 6 -55.64 -24.82 -61.29
C ALA A 6 -54.34 -25.34 -60.63
N CYS A 7 -53.77 -26.39 -61.17
CA CYS A 7 -52.49 -26.98 -60.78
C CYS A 7 -51.30 -26.06 -61.06
N CYS A 8 -51.30 -25.25 -62.12
CA CYS A 8 -50.24 -24.27 -62.41
C CYS A 8 -50.23 -23.11 -61.42
N TRP A 9 -51.40 -22.62 -61.02
CA TRP A 9 -51.53 -21.55 -60.03
C TRP A 9 -51.11 -22.00 -58.64
N LYS A 10 -51.39 -23.24 -58.27
CA LYS A 10 -50.94 -23.78 -56.95
C LYS A 10 -49.43 -23.91 -56.91
N ARG A 11 -48.80 -24.47 -57.96
CA ARG A 11 -47.33 -24.55 -58.03
C ARG A 11 -46.67 -23.17 -58.03
N LEU A 12 -47.20 -22.19 -58.74
CA LEU A 12 -46.66 -20.83 -58.75
C LEU A 12 -46.77 -20.20 -57.38
N LYS A 13 -47.90 -20.41 -56.69
CA LYS A 13 -48.08 -19.90 -55.31
C LYS A 13 -47.11 -20.57 -54.32
N ASP A 14 -46.99 -21.88 -54.41
CA ASP A 14 -46.05 -22.63 -53.52
C ASP A 14 -44.60 -22.21 -53.77
N THR A 15 -44.20 -21.90 -55.02
CA THR A 15 -42.89 -21.39 -55.36
C THR A 15 -42.66 -19.96 -54.81
N LEU A 16 -43.65 -19.08 -54.97
CA LEU A 16 -43.59 -17.71 -54.45
C LEU A 16 -43.57 -17.66 -52.91
N ASP A 17 -44.33 -18.51 -52.27
CA ASP A 17 -44.35 -18.60 -50.79
C ASP A 17 -42.98 -19.13 -50.28
N ARG A 18 -42.39 -20.11 -50.97
CA ARG A 18 -41.05 -20.62 -50.68
C ARG A 18 -39.96 -19.57 -50.88
N GLU A 19 -39.99 -18.84 -51.97
CA GLU A 19 -39.08 -17.73 -52.22
C GLU A 19 -39.23 -16.61 -51.17
N ARG A 20 -40.47 -16.36 -50.70
CA ARG A 20 -40.71 -15.38 -49.61
C ARG A 20 -40.17 -15.89 -48.27
N GLU A 21 -40.38 -17.16 -47.94
CA GLU A 21 -39.78 -17.74 -46.74
C GLU A 21 -38.27 -17.75 -46.74
N GLU A 22 -37.64 -18.09 -47.88
CA GLU A 22 -36.20 -18.04 -48.10
C GLU A 22 -35.66 -16.60 -47.91
N LYS A 23 -36.30 -15.60 -48.53
CA LYS A 23 -35.92 -14.20 -48.35
C LYS A 23 -36.09 -13.73 -46.92
N LEU A 24 -37.19 -14.11 -46.25
CA LEU A 24 -37.42 -13.75 -44.84
C LEU A 24 -36.39 -14.37 -43.93
N ASN A 25 -35.99 -15.62 -44.18
CA ASN A 25 -34.94 -16.29 -43.44
C ASN A 25 -33.57 -15.66 -43.65
N VAL A 26 -33.22 -15.27 -44.89
CA VAL A 26 -31.97 -14.54 -45.20
C VAL A 26 -31.95 -13.22 -44.47
N THR A 27 -32.99 -12.39 -44.54
CA THR A 27 -33.09 -11.12 -43.85
C THR A 27 -32.98 -11.28 -42.32
N ARG A 28 -33.57 -12.35 -41.78
CA ARG A 28 -33.51 -12.65 -40.38
C ARG A 28 -32.08 -13.02 -39.92
N LEU A 29 -31.37 -13.83 -40.73
CA LEU A 29 -29.98 -14.20 -40.48
C LEU A 29 -29.06 -12.99 -40.61
N GLU A 30 -29.26 -12.12 -41.59
CA GLU A 30 -28.51 -10.85 -41.73
C GLU A 30 -28.70 -9.94 -40.54
N ASN A 31 -29.95 -9.82 -40.02
CA ASN A 31 -30.23 -9.04 -38.81
C ASN A 31 -29.55 -9.63 -37.57
N TYR A 32 -29.53 -10.93 -37.40
CA TYR A 32 -28.80 -11.59 -36.31
C TYR A 32 -27.29 -11.40 -36.46
N PHE A 33 -26.73 -11.52 -37.64
CA PHE A 33 -25.34 -11.28 -37.90
C PHE A 33 -24.95 -9.83 -37.58
N ASN A 34 -25.71 -8.85 -38.09
CA ASN A 34 -25.47 -7.44 -37.83
C ASN A 34 -25.57 -7.07 -36.34
N ALA A 35 -26.48 -7.68 -35.60
CA ALA A 35 -26.60 -7.50 -34.15
C ALA A 35 -25.40 -8.12 -33.39
N ALA A 36 -24.86 -9.25 -33.87
CA ALA A 36 -23.72 -9.94 -33.26
C ALA A 36 -22.36 -9.33 -33.69
N LEU A 37 -22.34 -8.58 -34.79
CA LEU A 37 -21.11 -8.09 -35.42
C LEU A 37 -20.18 -7.32 -34.48
N PRO A 38 -20.64 -6.41 -33.59
CA PRO A 38 -19.76 -5.73 -32.64
C PRO A 38 -19.05 -6.68 -31.69
N VAL A 39 -19.75 -7.71 -31.24
CA VAL A 39 -19.17 -8.74 -30.34
C VAL A 39 -18.15 -9.58 -31.08
N LEU A 40 -18.44 -9.98 -32.31
CA LEU A 40 -17.53 -10.75 -33.15
C LEU A 40 -16.24 -9.94 -33.46
N GLN A 41 -16.39 -8.65 -33.77
CA GLN A 41 -15.27 -7.75 -33.97
C GLN A 41 -14.39 -7.64 -32.71
N ASN A 42 -14.99 -7.43 -31.55
CA ASN A 42 -14.23 -7.35 -30.29
C ASN A 42 -13.48 -8.66 -29.97
N ASN A 43 -14.14 -9.81 -30.11
CA ASN A 43 -13.50 -11.12 -29.91
C ASN A 43 -12.35 -11.36 -30.90
N PHE A 44 -12.49 -10.88 -32.12
CA PHE A 44 -11.44 -10.95 -33.12
C PHE A 44 -10.24 -10.08 -32.76
N PHE A 45 -10.44 -8.82 -32.32
CA PHE A 45 -9.36 -7.95 -31.89
C PHE A 45 -8.65 -8.49 -30.63
N VAL A 46 -9.40 -9.06 -29.69
CA VAL A 46 -8.81 -9.78 -28.54
C VAL A 46 -7.92 -10.93 -29.02
N SER A 47 -8.42 -11.72 -29.97
CA SER A 47 -7.63 -12.84 -30.54
C SER A 47 -6.37 -12.38 -31.28
N LEU A 48 -6.40 -11.21 -31.89
CA LEU A 48 -5.23 -10.58 -32.54
C LEU A 48 -4.17 -10.17 -31.52
N ILE A 49 -4.54 -9.42 -30.47
CA ILE A 49 -3.58 -8.96 -29.45
C ILE A 49 -3.01 -10.12 -28.63
N GLU A 50 -3.72 -11.24 -28.53
CA GLU A 50 -3.22 -12.47 -27.90
C GLU A 50 -2.38 -13.34 -28.84
N GLY A 51 -2.27 -12.94 -30.14
CA GLY A 51 -1.48 -13.66 -31.15
C GLY A 51 -2.08 -15.00 -31.58
N ARG A 52 -3.42 -15.15 -31.46
CA ARG A 52 -4.15 -16.37 -31.87
C ARG A 52 -4.56 -16.37 -33.33
N VAL A 53 -4.41 -15.25 -34.03
CA VAL A 53 -4.75 -15.10 -35.45
C VAL A 53 -3.49 -15.07 -36.29
N THR A 54 -3.42 -15.95 -37.30
CA THR A 54 -2.31 -15.96 -38.25
C THR A 54 -2.53 -14.90 -39.37
N GLU A 55 -1.44 -14.43 -39.99
CA GLU A 55 -1.48 -13.45 -41.04
C GLU A 55 -2.40 -13.87 -42.21
N GLU A 56 -2.33 -15.14 -42.60
CA GLU A 56 -3.16 -15.68 -43.69
C GLU A 56 -4.68 -15.58 -43.39
N ASN A 57 -5.07 -15.70 -42.14
CA ASN A 57 -6.48 -15.65 -41.74
C ASN A 57 -6.96 -14.22 -41.42
N CYS A 58 -6.05 -13.31 -41.13
CA CYS A 58 -6.36 -11.93 -40.76
C CYS A 58 -7.22 -11.23 -41.83
N GLY A 59 -6.81 -11.32 -43.08
CA GLY A 59 -7.54 -10.73 -44.22
C GLY A 59 -8.94 -11.33 -44.45
N LYS A 60 -9.11 -12.64 -44.21
CA LYS A 60 -10.40 -13.33 -44.27
C LYS A 60 -11.37 -12.82 -43.22
N PHE A 61 -10.90 -12.66 -41.98
CA PHE A 61 -11.70 -12.14 -40.85
C PHE A 61 -12.03 -10.65 -41.04
N PHE A 62 -11.15 -9.84 -41.62
CA PHE A 62 -11.44 -8.43 -41.92
C PHE A 62 -12.61 -8.32 -42.86
N ALA A 63 -12.61 -9.12 -43.95
CA ALA A 63 -13.72 -9.15 -44.91
C ALA A 63 -15.01 -9.69 -44.26
N ALA A 64 -14.94 -10.81 -43.52
CA ALA A 64 -16.08 -11.45 -42.86
C ALA A 64 -16.74 -10.55 -41.82
N TYR A 65 -15.95 -9.83 -41.02
CA TYR A 65 -16.46 -8.99 -39.94
C TYR A 65 -16.58 -7.52 -40.30
N GLN A 66 -16.48 -7.19 -41.61
CA GLN A 66 -16.63 -5.83 -42.16
C GLN A 66 -15.73 -4.80 -41.46
N ILE A 67 -14.48 -5.19 -41.19
CA ILE A 67 -13.50 -4.33 -40.51
C ILE A 67 -12.81 -3.46 -41.59
N ASP A 68 -12.99 -2.14 -41.50
CA ASP A 68 -12.35 -1.18 -42.39
C ASP A 68 -11.11 -0.56 -41.70
N MET A 69 -10.01 -1.31 -41.67
CA MET A 69 -8.67 -0.85 -41.29
C MET A 69 -7.67 -1.33 -42.33
N LYS A 70 -7.22 -0.42 -43.19
CA LYS A 70 -6.41 -0.71 -44.41
C LYS A 70 -5.16 0.15 -44.53
N GLY A 71 -4.73 0.74 -43.40
CA GLY A 71 -3.54 1.58 -43.38
C GLY A 71 -2.24 0.81 -43.59
N PRO A 72 -1.16 1.51 -43.89
CA PRO A 72 0.15 0.92 -44.03
C PRO A 72 0.79 0.57 -42.69
N TYR A 73 0.35 1.23 -41.60
CA TYR A 73 0.89 1.03 -40.26
C TYR A 73 -0.20 0.95 -39.22
N TYR A 74 0.09 0.24 -38.11
CA TYR A 74 -0.82 0.03 -37.01
C TYR A 74 -0.09 0.18 -35.68
N GLY A 75 -0.84 0.58 -34.63
CA GLY A 75 -0.35 0.69 -33.27
C GLY A 75 -1.39 0.26 -32.25
N CYS A 76 -0.92 -0.15 -31.09
CA CYS A 76 -1.76 -0.44 -29.94
C CYS A 76 -1.43 0.52 -28.81
N VAL A 77 -2.48 1.02 -28.17
CA VAL A 77 -2.40 1.83 -26.95
C VAL A 77 -3.24 1.20 -25.86
N ILE A 78 -2.73 1.22 -24.65
CA ILE A 78 -3.43 0.80 -23.45
C ILE A 78 -3.62 2.02 -22.56
N PHE A 79 -4.87 2.36 -22.26
CA PHE A 79 -5.22 3.35 -21.26
C PHE A 79 -5.52 2.64 -19.95
N HIS A 80 -4.62 2.81 -18.98
CA HIS A 80 -4.77 2.30 -17.64
C HIS A 80 -5.37 3.39 -16.76
N THR A 81 -6.55 3.14 -16.18
CA THR A 81 -7.19 4.01 -15.21
C THR A 81 -6.90 3.50 -13.80
N SER A 82 -6.31 4.33 -12.94
CA SER A 82 -5.96 3.96 -11.57
C SER A 82 -7.22 3.70 -10.73
N GLU A 83 -7.27 2.56 -10.05
CA GLU A 83 -8.35 2.19 -9.12
C GLU A 83 -8.16 2.82 -7.74
N HIS A 84 -6.94 3.26 -7.41
CA HIS A 84 -6.61 3.86 -6.11
C HIS A 84 -6.90 5.36 -6.04
N HIS A 85 -7.06 6.04 -7.18
CA HIS A 85 -7.36 7.46 -7.27
C HIS A 85 -8.72 7.65 -7.94
N VAL A 86 -9.77 7.49 -7.17
CA VAL A 86 -11.15 7.66 -7.63
C VAL A 86 -11.75 8.86 -6.88
N PRO A 87 -12.44 9.80 -7.57
CA PRO A 87 -13.12 10.89 -6.90
C PRO A 87 -14.11 10.39 -5.84
N ASP A 88 -14.25 11.15 -4.75
CA ASP A 88 -15.14 10.81 -3.63
C ASP A 88 -16.57 10.48 -4.10
N GLY A 89 -17.06 9.32 -3.69
CA GLY A 89 -18.41 8.86 -4.00
C GLY A 89 -18.61 8.25 -5.40
N MET A 90 -17.54 8.11 -6.20
CA MET A 90 -17.61 7.48 -7.51
C MET A 90 -17.16 6.01 -7.45
N ASN A 91 -17.85 5.14 -8.18
CA ASN A 91 -17.43 3.74 -8.32
C ASN A 91 -16.27 3.65 -9.34
N PRO A 92 -15.14 2.96 -9.03
CA PRO A 92 -14.01 2.79 -9.94
C PRO A 92 -14.40 2.25 -11.32
N LEU A 93 -15.35 1.31 -11.37
CA LEU A 93 -15.83 0.74 -12.64
C LEU A 93 -16.54 1.79 -13.50
N LEU A 94 -17.35 2.66 -12.90
CA LEU A 94 -18.02 3.75 -13.63
C LEU A 94 -16.99 4.77 -14.14
N LEU A 95 -15.94 5.04 -13.39
CA LEU A 95 -14.86 5.91 -13.83
C LEU A 95 -14.16 5.35 -15.06
N ALA A 96 -13.79 4.05 -15.05
CA ALA A 96 -13.17 3.38 -16.19
C ALA A 96 -14.08 3.39 -17.42
N MET A 97 -15.38 3.12 -17.27
CA MET A 97 -16.35 3.19 -18.36
C MET A 97 -16.51 4.61 -18.91
N SER A 98 -16.47 5.62 -18.04
CA SER A 98 -16.53 7.03 -18.46
C SER A 98 -15.27 7.43 -19.24
N VAL A 99 -14.10 6.97 -18.81
CA VAL A 99 -12.83 7.18 -19.54
C VAL A 99 -12.88 6.51 -20.91
N GLU A 100 -13.37 5.27 -21.00
CA GLU A 100 -13.56 4.57 -22.30
C GLU A 100 -14.49 5.36 -23.23
N HIS A 101 -15.59 5.87 -22.71
CA HIS A 101 -16.52 6.70 -23.49
C HIS A 101 -15.84 7.96 -24.04
N GLU A 102 -15.11 8.69 -23.21
CA GLU A 102 -14.40 9.89 -23.64
C GLU A 102 -13.26 9.61 -24.64
N ILE A 103 -12.60 8.46 -24.53
CA ILE A 103 -11.63 8.02 -25.56
C ILE A 103 -12.33 7.86 -26.91
N LYS A 104 -13.52 7.24 -26.93
CA LYS A 104 -14.31 7.08 -28.16
C LYS A 104 -14.77 8.41 -28.74
N GLU A 105 -15.19 9.34 -27.91
CA GLU A 105 -15.71 10.64 -28.35
C GLU A 105 -14.60 11.61 -28.81
N ARG A 106 -13.40 11.53 -28.23
CA ARG A 106 -12.31 12.48 -28.48
C ARG A 106 -11.22 11.92 -29.35
N LEU A 107 -10.59 10.81 -28.95
CA LEU A 107 -9.45 10.26 -29.68
C LEU A 107 -9.87 9.46 -30.90
N ALA A 108 -10.93 8.66 -30.81
CA ALA A 108 -11.37 7.85 -31.95
C ALA A 108 -12.07 8.68 -33.07
N THR A 109 -12.41 9.94 -32.79
CA THR A 109 -12.88 10.89 -33.82
C THR A 109 -11.73 11.53 -34.62
N GLU A 110 -10.57 11.72 -33.98
CA GLU A 110 -9.37 12.26 -34.62
C GLU A 110 -8.55 11.16 -35.33
N TRP A 111 -8.57 9.95 -34.81
CA TRP A 111 -7.73 8.83 -35.24
C TRP A 111 -8.58 7.65 -35.64
N LYS A 112 -8.39 7.16 -36.86
CA LYS A 112 -9.07 5.92 -37.31
C LYS A 112 -8.63 4.75 -36.45
N SER A 113 -9.57 4.19 -35.64
CA SER A 113 -9.22 3.28 -34.60
C SER A 113 -10.36 2.35 -34.18
N ARG A 114 -10.04 1.37 -33.33
CA ARG A 114 -11.00 0.52 -32.64
C ARG A 114 -10.70 0.56 -31.12
N VAL A 115 -11.71 0.91 -30.35
CA VAL A 115 -11.64 1.04 -28.88
C VAL A 115 -12.48 -0.04 -28.26
N PHE A 116 -11.89 -0.79 -27.32
CA PHE A 116 -12.58 -1.86 -26.57
C PHE A 116 -11.90 -2.06 -25.20
N SER A 117 -12.65 -2.64 -24.25
CA SER A 117 -12.12 -3.01 -22.93
C SER A 117 -11.51 -4.40 -22.95
N TYR A 118 -10.35 -4.57 -22.28
CA TYR A 118 -9.69 -5.85 -22.10
C TYR A 118 -8.86 -5.85 -20.78
N LEU A 119 -9.07 -6.86 -19.95
CA LEU A 119 -8.38 -7.04 -18.63
C LEU A 119 -8.35 -5.75 -17.78
N GLY A 120 -9.51 -5.10 -17.63
CA GLY A 120 -9.64 -3.91 -16.80
C GLY A 120 -9.06 -2.61 -17.39
N ASN A 121 -8.49 -2.66 -18.61
CA ASN A 121 -7.95 -1.51 -19.30
C ASN A 121 -8.75 -1.18 -20.56
N THR A 122 -8.70 0.06 -21.02
CA THR A 122 -9.23 0.44 -22.33
C THR A 122 -8.12 0.35 -23.37
N LEU A 123 -8.34 -0.45 -24.41
CA LEU A 123 -7.43 -0.60 -25.54
C LEU A 123 -7.92 0.19 -26.75
N MET A 124 -6.97 0.76 -27.47
CA MET A 124 -7.24 1.43 -28.74
C MET A 124 -6.23 0.94 -29.78
N LEU A 125 -6.73 0.24 -30.80
CA LEU A 125 -5.94 -0.12 -31.98
C LEU A 125 -6.10 0.99 -32.99
N ILE A 126 -5.00 1.54 -33.50
CA ILE A 126 -4.98 2.69 -34.41
C ILE A 126 -4.42 2.30 -35.76
N GLU A 127 -4.89 2.99 -36.78
CA GLU A 127 -4.37 3.00 -38.16
C GLU A 127 -3.57 4.28 -38.35
N LEU A 128 -2.34 4.16 -38.83
CA LEU A 128 -1.43 5.27 -39.07
C LEU A 128 -1.08 5.40 -40.55
N SER A 129 -0.97 6.63 -41.03
CA SER A 129 -0.57 6.94 -42.41
C SER A 129 0.94 6.81 -42.65
N SER A 130 1.73 6.97 -41.60
CA SER A 130 3.19 6.80 -41.59
C SER A 130 3.64 6.35 -40.23
N GLU A 131 4.85 5.81 -40.12
CA GLU A 131 5.44 5.40 -38.83
C GLU A 131 5.60 6.60 -37.88
N ASP A 132 6.02 7.77 -38.41
CA ASP A 132 6.22 8.99 -37.65
C ASP A 132 4.91 9.57 -37.06
N ALA A 133 3.74 9.21 -37.61
CA ALA A 133 2.46 9.67 -37.10
C ALA A 133 2.21 9.24 -35.64
N ILE A 134 2.94 8.23 -35.13
CA ILE A 134 2.88 7.79 -33.76
C ILE A 134 3.29 8.90 -32.77
N VAL A 135 4.18 9.82 -33.14
CA VAL A 135 4.60 10.94 -32.27
C VAL A 135 3.44 11.90 -32.06
N GLN A 136 2.72 12.29 -33.10
CA GLN A 136 1.54 13.16 -33.00
C GLN A 136 0.41 12.48 -32.20
N PHE A 137 0.26 11.18 -32.40
CA PHE A 137 -0.69 10.37 -31.63
C PHE A 137 -0.31 10.30 -30.14
N THR A 138 0.99 10.15 -29.83
CA THR A 138 1.51 10.19 -28.45
C THR A 138 1.13 11.50 -27.76
N ASP A 139 1.30 12.64 -28.47
CA ASP A 139 0.91 13.96 -27.94
C ASP A 139 -0.61 14.07 -27.72
N SER A 140 -1.43 13.47 -28.60
CA SER A 140 -2.89 13.45 -28.40
C SER A 140 -3.29 12.64 -27.18
N CYS A 141 -2.67 11.49 -26.97
CA CYS A 141 -2.86 10.67 -25.78
C CYS A 141 -2.41 11.41 -24.49
N ASP A 142 -1.29 12.12 -24.53
CA ASP A 142 -0.78 12.88 -23.39
C ASP A 142 -1.74 14.02 -23.00
N ARG A 143 -2.24 14.77 -24.01
CA ARG A 143 -3.28 15.79 -23.79
C ARG A 143 -4.55 15.19 -23.20
N PHE A 144 -4.97 14.01 -23.66
CA PHE A 144 -6.12 13.31 -23.14
C PHE A 144 -5.94 12.90 -21.67
N CYS A 145 -4.80 12.31 -21.31
CA CYS A 145 -4.52 11.92 -19.92
C CYS A 145 -4.56 13.13 -18.96
N LYS A 146 -3.97 14.25 -19.37
CA LYS A 146 -4.00 15.50 -18.60
C LYS A 146 -5.41 16.10 -18.51
N TRP A 147 -6.20 16.00 -19.58
CA TRP A 147 -7.58 16.44 -19.60
C TRP A 147 -8.46 15.57 -18.69
N ALA A 148 -8.34 14.25 -18.76
CA ALA A 148 -9.10 13.31 -17.94
C ALA A 148 -8.89 13.59 -16.44
N TYR A 149 -7.64 13.87 -16.05
CA TYR A 149 -7.37 14.26 -14.65
C TYR A 149 -8.02 15.58 -14.26
N ARG A 150 -7.94 16.62 -15.10
CA ARG A 150 -8.47 17.95 -14.76
C ARG A 150 -10.00 18.01 -14.73
N VAL A 151 -10.66 17.26 -15.61
CA VAL A 151 -12.12 17.36 -15.80
C VAL A 151 -12.87 16.27 -15.05
N MET A 152 -12.32 15.05 -15.04
CA MET A 152 -12.98 13.87 -14.45
C MET A 152 -12.35 13.45 -13.11
N GLY A 153 -11.20 14.00 -12.73
CA GLY A 153 -10.40 13.50 -11.61
C GLY A 153 -9.76 12.13 -11.86
N ALA A 154 -9.87 11.62 -13.10
CA ALA A 154 -9.38 10.28 -13.45
C ALA A 154 -7.86 10.29 -13.67
N VAL A 155 -7.14 9.45 -12.91
CA VAL A 155 -5.71 9.23 -13.11
C VAL A 155 -5.54 8.18 -14.20
N VAL A 156 -5.23 8.63 -15.42
CA VAL A 156 -5.08 7.77 -16.62
C VAL A 156 -3.63 7.83 -17.09
N THR A 157 -3.07 6.65 -17.40
CA THR A 157 -1.78 6.52 -18.09
C THR A 157 -1.98 5.80 -19.40
N ALA A 158 -1.50 6.38 -20.51
CA ALA A 158 -1.55 5.77 -21.82
C ALA A 158 -0.18 5.15 -22.16
N GLY A 159 -0.11 3.83 -22.28
CA GLY A 159 1.07 3.13 -22.77
C GLY A 159 0.96 2.87 -24.25
N ILE A 160 1.92 3.33 -25.05
CA ILE A 160 1.93 3.25 -26.51
C ILE A 160 2.97 2.24 -26.95
N GLY A 161 2.52 1.25 -27.72
CA GLY A 161 3.36 0.20 -28.27
C GLY A 161 4.12 0.64 -29.54
N ARG A 162 5.04 -0.21 -29.97
CA ARG A 162 5.77 0.00 -31.23
C ARG A 162 4.83 -0.11 -32.41
N VAL A 163 5.10 0.69 -33.42
CA VAL A 163 4.38 0.63 -34.73
C VAL A 163 4.69 -0.69 -35.44
N CYS A 164 3.69 -1.29 -36.05
CA CYS A 164 3.84 -2.46 -36.93
C CYS A 164 3.22 -2.19 -38.30
N ASP A 165 3.79 -2.81 -39.32
CA ASP A 165 3.41 -2.70 -40.73
C ASP A 165 2.28 -3.66 -41.12
N ASN A 166 1.94 -4.59 -40.22
CA ASN A 166 0.90 -5.58 -40.45
C ASN A 166 0.05 -5.76 -39.19
N MET A 167 -1.27 -5.74 -39.36
CA MET A 167 -2.21 -5.96 -38.24
C MET A 167 -2.05 -7.34 -37.60
N ALA A 168 -1.59 -8.36 -38.30
CA ALA A 168 -1.31 -9.67 -37.70
C ALA A 168 -0.18 -9.62 -36.67
N ASN A 169 0.69 -8.61 -36.75
CA ASN A 169 1.80 -8.37 -35.82
C ASN A 169 1.42 -7.44 -34.64
N ILE A 170 0.14 -7.07 -34.53
CA ILE A 170 -0.33 -6.11 -33.49
C ILE A 170 -0.05 -6.59 -32.07
N LYS A 171 0.16 -7.89 -31.87
CA LYS A 171 0.59 -8.46 -30.58
C LYS A 171 1.89 -7.82 -30.08
N THR A 172 2.86 -7.59 -30.94
CA THR A 172 4.14 -6.96 -30.55
C THR A 172 3.92 -5.53 -30.07
N SER A 173 3.00 -4.80 -30.73
CA SER A 173 2.59 -3.47 -30.30
C SER A 173 1.85 -3.50 -28.98
N TYR A 174 0.93 -4.46 -28.77
CA TYR A 174 0.23 -4.66 -27.50
C TYR A 174 1.20 -4.99 -26.36
N ASP A 175 2.14 -5.91 -26.56
CA ASP A 175 3.14 -6.25 -25.54
C ASP A 175 3.99 -5.02 -25.17
N GLY A 176 4.41 -4.22 -26.15
CA GLY A 176 5.11 -2.96 -25.92
C GLY A 176 4.26 -1.91 -25.21
N ALA A 177 2.96 -1.81 -25.54
CA ALA A 177 2.04 -0.89 -24.84
C ALA A 177 1.85 -1.29 -23.37
N ARG A 178 1.75 -2.58 -23.09
CA ARG A 178 1.66 -3.12 -21.72
C ARG A 178 2.93 -2.83 -20.93
N GLU A 179 4.08 -3.02 -21.55
CA GLU A 179 5.37 -2.67 -20.97
C GLU A 179 5.44 -1.15 -20.69
N ALA A 180 5.04 -0.30 -21.65
CA ALA A 180 5.01 1.15 -21.49
C ALA A 180 4.14 1.59 -20.30
N VAL A 181 2.95 0.98 -20.11
CA VAL A 181 2.10 1.26 -18.93
C VAL A 181 2.83 0.93 -17.63
N SER A 182 3.64 -0.14 -17.59
CA SER A 182 4.37 -0.51 -16.37
C SER A 182 5.41 0.53 -15.96
N TYR A 183 5.93 1.30 -16.91
CA TYR A 183 6.87 2.40 -16.63
C TYR A 183 6.22 3.62 -15.94
N ARG A 184 4.89 3.63 -15.71
CA ARG A 184 4.22 4.69 -14.94
C ARG A 184 4.78 4.87 -13.53
N VAL A 185 5.33 3.81 -12.95
CA VAL A 185 5.97 3.83 -11.62
C VAL A 185 7.27 4.64 -11.60
N LEU A 186 7.95 4.79 -12.74
CA LEU A 186 9.20 5.54 -12.89
C LEU A 186 8.99 6.94 -13.50
N TYR A 187 8.09 7.06 -14.48
CA TYR A 187 7.88 8.30 -15.23
C TYR A 187 6.63 9.07 -14.76
N GLY A 188 5.89 8.53 -13.78
CA GLY A 188 4.67 9.12 -13.27
C GLY A 188 3.42 8.77 -14.07
N THR A 189 2.27 9.08 -13.50
CA THR A 189 0.92 8.88 -14.07
C THR A 189 0.42 10.12 -14.79
N LYS A 190 -0.79 10.10 -15.34
CA LYS A 190 -1.49 11.21 -16.02
C LYS A 190 -0.81 11.68 -17.29
N ARG A 191 -0.17 10.75 -18.00
CA ARG A 191 0.60 11.03 -19.22
C ARG A 191 0.61 9.86 -20.18
N ALA A 192 1.06 10.11 -21.40
CA ALA A 192 1.40 9.08 -22.36
C ALA A 192 2.87 8.65 -22.19
N ILE A 193 3.13 7.37 -22.36
CA ILE A 193 4.46 6.76 -22.32
C ILE A 193 4.60 5.93 -23.60
N ASN A 194 5.52 6.31 -24.48
CA ASN A 194 5.79 5.59 -25.71
C ASN A 194 6.99 4.68 -25.52
N ILE A 195 6.81 3.37 -25.72
CA ILE A 195 7.87 2.37 -25.53
C ILE A 195 9.09 2.61 -26.45
N ALA A 196 8.89 3.21 -27.62
CA ALA A 196 9.98 3.50 -28.56
C ALA A 196 10.90 4.63 -28.08
N GLU A 197 10.42 5.50 -27.18
CA GLU A 197 11.18 6.60 -26.58
C GLU A 197 11.97 6.16 -25.35
N LEU A 198 11.65 4.99 -24.79
CA LEU A 198 12.35 4.42 -23.64
C LEU A 198 13.62 3.73 -24.15
N ALA A 199 14.72 4.49 -24.26
CA ALA A 199 16.01 3.91 -24.59
C ALA A 199 16.47 2.95 -23.47
N PRO A 200 16.95 1.73 -23.77
CA PRO A 200 17.61 0.90 -22.81
C PRO A 200 18.90 1.62 -22.37
N LYS A 201 18.91 2.12 -21.13
CA LYS A 201 20.16 2.56 -20.52
C LYS A 201 20.94 1.30 -20.13
N GLU A 202 21.86 0.89 -20.97
CA GLU A 202 22.88 -0.08 -20.64
C GLU A 202 23.82 0.57 -19.60
N GLN A 203 23.54 0.34 -18.33
CA GLN A 203 24.51 0.56 -17.27
C GLN A 203 24.49 -0.66 -16.35
N GLU A 204 25.68 -1.22 -16.16
CA GLU A 204 25.93 -2.28 -15.18
C GLU A 204 25.47 -1.83 -13.81
N THR A 205 24.44 -2.48 -13.31
CA THR A 205 23.89 -2.20 -12.01
C THR A 205 24.78 -2.86 -10.96
N THR A 206 25.65 -2.12 -10.34
CA THR A 206 26.24 -2.52 -9.06
C THR A 206 25.14 -2.46 -8.01
N LEU A 207 24.58 -3.62 -7.69
CA LEU A 207 23.71 -3.77 -6.52
C LEU A 207 24.55 -3.44 -5.29
N GLN A 208 24.20 -2.37 -4.60
CA GLN A 208 24.83 -2.06 -3.31
C GLN A 208 24.36 -3.08 -2.26
N PRO A 209 25.22 -3.45 -1.28
CA PRO A 209 24.89 -4.44 -0.27
C PRO A 209 23.62 -4.04 0.52
N GLU A 210 22.78 -5.03 0.78
CA GLU A 210 21.43 -4.94 1.36
C GLU A 210 21.35 -4.25 2.74
N ASP A 211 22.42 -4.23 3.52
CA ASP A 211 22.39 -3.87 4.94
C ASP A 211 22.19 -2.37 5.25
N THR A 212 22.33 -1.48 4.26
CA THR A 212 22.23 -0.03 4.49
C THR A 212 20.89 0.57 4.05
N ARG A 213 20.12 -0.15 3.23
CA ARG A 213 18.80 0.30 2.81
C ARG A 213 17.82 0.20 3.98
N MET A 214 16.97 1.16 4.17
CA MET A 214 15.93 1.21 5.20
C MET A 214 16.44 1.38 6.65
N HIS A 215 17.76 1.44 6.90
CA HIS A 215 18.30 1.61 8.25
C HIS A 215 17.76 2.86 8.95
N ASP A 216 17.75 3.98 8.24
CA ASP A 216 17.26 5.27 8.78
C ASP A 216 15.77 5.21 9.08
N LEU A 217 14.98 4.52 8.23
CA LEU A 217 13.55 4.33 8.45
C LEU A 217 13.29 3.48 9.70
N PHE A 218 13.95 2.35 9.83
CA PHE A 218 13.77 1.48 11.00
C PHE A 218 14.24 2.14 12.29
N LYS A 219 15.27 2.96 12.23
CA LYS A 219 15.68 3.80 13.34
C LYS A 219 14.60 4.83 13.71
N ALA A 220 14.00 5.52 12.74
CA ALA A 220 12.91 6.46 12.96
C ALA A 220 11.67 5.75 13.54
N ILE A 221 11.32 4.55 13.05
CA ILE A 221 10.24 3.71 13.59
C ILE A 221 10.52 3.36 15.06
N HIS A 222 11.75 2.97 15.39
CA HIS A 222 12.12 2.71 16.80
C HIS A 222 12.02 3.94 17.69
N LEU A 223 12.28 5.14 17.19
CA LEU A 223 12.09 6.38 17.96
C LEU A 223 10.61 6.73 18.15
N GLY A 224 9.74 6.30 17.22
CA GLY A 224 8.29 6.50 17.28
C GLY A 224 7.86 7.96 17.14
N LEU A 225 8.61 8.76 16.38
CA LEU A 225 8.32 10.17 16.07
C LEU A 225 7.68 10.25 14.70
N LYS A 226 6.37 10.45 14.64
CA LYS A 226 5.56 10.43 13.40
C LYS A 226 6.13 11.32 12.30
N GLU A 227 6.41 12.59 12.61
CA GLU A 227 6.92 13.56 11.63
C GLU A 227 8.28 13.15 11.02
N GLU A 228 9.14 12.51 11.83
CA GLU A 228 10.44 12.01 11.37
C GLU A 228 10.27 10.77 10.49
N ILE A 229 9.37 9.84 10.86
CA ILE A 229 9.03 8.68 10.06
C ILE A 229 8.51 9.10 8.68
N GLU A 230 7.52 9.99 8.63
CA GLU A 230 6.91 10.48 7.39
C GLU A 230 7.97 11.12 6.47
N LYS A 231 8.88 11.89 7.03
CA LYS A 231 9.97 12.53 6.29
C LYS A 231 11.00 11.54 5.74
N VAL A 232 11.38 10.55 6.54
CA VAL A 232 12.33 9.51 6.12
C VAL A 232 11.71 8.64 5.04
N VAL A 233 10.41 8.30 5.13
CA VAL A 233 9.72 7.54 4.09
C VAL A 233 9.77 8.26 2.75
N VAL A 234 9.48 9.57 2.70
CA VAL A 234 9.57 10.34 1.46
C VAL A 234 10.98 10.26 0.86
N ASN A 235 12.02 10.45 1.68
CA ASN A 235 13.40 10.36 1.23
C ASN A 235 13.79 8.94 0.71
N GLU A 236 13.28 7.87 1.33
CA GLU A 236 13.53 6.50 0.85
C GLU A 236 12.83 6.23 -0.49
N ILE A 237 11.62 6.73 -0.69
CA ILE A 237 10.90 6.63 -1.97
C ILE A 237 11.61 7.46 -3.06
N GLU A 238 12.05 8.68 -2.76
CA GLU A 238 12.84 9.49 -3.71
C GLU A 238 14.16 8.80 -4.12
N LYS A 239 14.87 8.18 -3.18
CA LYS A 239 16.07 7.38 -3.47
C LYS A 239 15.74 6.17 -4.36
N LEU A 240 14.63 5.49 -4.09
CA LEU A 240 14.19 4.37 -4.89
C LEU A 240 13.93 4.77 -6.34
N HIS A 241 13.22 5.87 -6.58
CA HIS A 241 12.99 6.42 -7.91
C HIS A 241 14.27 6.88 -8.61
N SER A 242 15.17 7.53 -7.89
CA SER A 242 16.44 8.04 -8.44
C SER A 242 17.39 6.93 -8.86
N ASN A 243 17.38 5.82 -8.15
CA ASN A 243 18.30 4.69 -8.37
C ASN A 243 17.77 3.65 -9.37
N ALA A 244 16.45 3.56 -9.54
CA ALA A 244 15.86 2.60 -10.47
C ALA A 244 15.82 3.16 -11.89
N GLN A 245 16.54 2.53 -12.81
CA GLN A 245 16.57 2.91 -14.22
C GLN A 245 15.59 2.10 -15.07
N THR A 246 15.20 0.92 -14.59
CA THR A 246 14.25 0.02 -15.24
C THR A 246 13.16 -0.42 -14.28
N VAL A 247 12.01 -0.83 -14.82
CA VAL A 247 10.90 -1.37 -14.03
C VAL A 247 11.33 -2.62 -13.26
N SER A 248 12.20 -3.45 -13.83
CA SER A 248 12.73 -4.64 -13.15
C SER A 248 13.56 -4.28 -11.91
N GLN A 249 14.42 -3.27 -12.00
CA GLN A 249 15.18 -2.75 -10.86
C GLN A 249 14.28 -2.14 -9.80
N TYR A 250 13.26 -1.37 -10.23
CA TYR A 250 12.25 -0.81 -9.34
C TYR A 250 11.50 -1.91 -8.58
N ASN A 251 10.99 -2.92 -9.29
CA ASN A 251 10.27 -4.03 -8.68
C ASN A 251 11.15 -4.82 -7.71
N LEU A 252 12.42 -5.05 -8.05
CA LEU A 252 13.38 -5.71 -7.16
C LEU A 252 13.57 -4.90 -5.88
N ALA A 253 13.78 -3.58 -5.98
CA ALA A 253 13.95 -2.71 -4.83
C ALA A 253 12.70 -2.67 -3.93
N ILE A 254 11.49 -2.70 -4.51
CA ILE A 254 10.24 -2.83 -3.75
C ILE A 254 10.17 -4.19 -3.02
N MET A 255 10.52 -5.28 -3.69
CA MET A 255 10.54 -6.61 -3.07
C MET A 255 11.53 -6.68 -1.89
N GLU A 256 12.72 -6.09 -2.04
CA GLU A 256 13.70 -5.97 -0.97
C GLU A 256 13.17 -5.15 0.20
N MET A 257 12.50 -4.03 -0.09
CA MET A 257 11.87 -3.17 0.91
C MET A 257 10.79 -3.92 1.71
N VAL A 258 9.86 -4.60 1.03
CA VAL A 258 8.83 -5.42 1.69
C VAL A 258 9.47 -6.52 2.54
N GLY A 259 10.48 -7.21 2.01
CA GLY A 259 11.25 -8.21 2.75
C GLY A 259 11.95 -7.64 3.99
N ALA A 260 12.43 -6.38 3.93
CA ALA A 260 13.02 -5.70 5.06
C ALA A 260 11.99 -5.42 6.17
N PHE A 261 10.75 -5.04 5.83
CA PHE A 261 9.67 -4.89 6.80
C PHE A 261 9.31 -6.22 7.48
N TYR A 262 9.21 -7.32 6.72
CA TYR A 262 8.99 -8.64 7.33
C TYR A 262 10.10 -9.01 8.32
N ARG A 263 11.37 -8.80 7.96
CA ARG A 263 12.52 -9.04 8.86
C ARG A 263 12.47 -8.13 10.09
N PHE A 264 12.17 -6.85 9.89
CA PHE A 264 12.04 -5.89 10.99
C PHE A 264 10.94 -6.29 11.99
N CYS A 265 9.76 -6.66 11.51
CA CYS A 265 8.66 -7.11 12.34
C CYS A 265 9.01 -8.39 13.09
N ALA A 266 9.59 -9.40 12.41
CA ALA A 266 10.02 -10.65 13.03
C ALA A 266 11.04 -10.42 14.16
N ASN A 267 12.02 -9.54 13.96
CA ASN A 267 13.03 -9.18 14.96
C ASN A 267 12.43 -8.44 16.18
N ASN A 268 11.24 -7.86 16.04
CA ASN A 268 10.53 -7.16 17.11
C ASN A 268 9.32 -7.95 17.64
N PHE A 269 9.19 -9.25 17.30
CA PHE A 269 8.09 -10.13 17.70
C PHE A 269 6.71 -9.63 17.26
N LEU A 270 6.64 -8.97 16.06
CA LEU A 270 5.43 -8.50 15.42
C LEU A 270 5.16 -9.31 14.16
N ASP A 271 3.88 -9.47 13.77
CA ASP A 271 3.50 -10.02 12.48
C ASP A 271 3.24 -8.86 11.50
N PHE A 272 4.00 -8.79 10.41
CA PHE A 272 3.82 -7.73 9.40
C PHE A 272 2.45 -7.77 8.73
N ASN A 273 1.83 -8.95 8.67
CA ASN A 273 0.50 -9.11 8.07
C ASN A 273 -0.59 -8.30 8.79
N ASP A 274 -0.42 -8.04 10.09
CA ASP A 274 -1.37 -7.22 10.88
C ASP A 274 -1.41 -5.76 10.43
N TYR A 275 -0.40 -5.30 9.67
CA TYR A 275 -0.21 -3.89 9.25
C TYR A 275 -0.46 -3.66 7.77
N LEU A 276 -0.90 -4.67 7.02
CA LEU A 276 -1.05 -4.57 5.56
C LEU A 276 -2.33 -3.84 5.11
N HIS A 277 -3.28 -3.55 6.01
CA HIS A 277 -4.51 -2.78 5.74
C HIS A 277 -5.30 -3.24 4.50
N GLY A 278 -5.49 -4.56 4.36
CA GLY A 278 -6.25 -5.16 3.26
C GLY A 278 -5.43 -5.50 2.01
N ILE A 279 -4.13 -5.23 2.01
CA ILE A 279 -3.22 -5.74 0.97
C ILE A 279 -2.96 -7.22 1.25
N GLN A 280 -3.49 -8.10 0.39
CA GLN A 280 -3.32 -9.54 0.56
C GLN A 280 -1.90 -10.03 0.25
N ASN A 281 -1.27 -9.45 -0.77
CA ASN A 281 0.10 -9.78 -1.18
C ASN A 281 0.89 -8.51 -1.48
N PRO A 282 1.69 -8.00 -0.52
CA PRO A 282 2.45 -6.77 -0.72
C PRO A 282 3.54 -6.91 -1.79
N TYR A 283 4.06 -8.11 -2.05
CA TYR A 283 5.04 -8.35 -3.11
C TYR A 283 4.46 -8.19 -4.52
N GLU A 284 3.17 -8.44 -4.70
CA GLU A 284 2.49 -8.27 -5.99
C GLU A 284 1.87 -6.88 -6.13
N THR A 285 1.33 -6.33 -5.05
CA THR A 285 0.55 -5.08 -5.07
C THR A 285 1.46 -3.86 -5.04
N SER A 286 2.48 -3.83 -4.17
CA SER A 286 3.35 -2.65 -4.00
C SER A 286 4.08 -2.22 -5.28
N PRO A 287 4.60 -3.13 -6.13
CA PRO A 287 5.23 -2.73 -7.39
C PRO A 287 4.30 -2.07 -8.40
N GLN A 288 2.98 -2.22 -8.22
CA GLN A 288 1.97 -1.65 -9.11
C GLN A 288 1.44 -0.30 -8.61
N MET A 289 1.75 0.08 -7.38
CA MET A 289 1.37 1.37 -6.80
C MET A 289 2.11 2.51 -7.50
N ASP A 290 1.42 3.62 -7.71
CA ASP A 290 2.11 4.85 -8.05
C ASP A 290 2.84 5.43 -6.82
N GLU A 291 3.73 6.39 -7.06
CA GLU A 291 4.57 6.99 -6.03
C GLU A 291 3.78 7.50 -4.81
N SER A 292 2.65 8.17 -5.06
CA SER A 292 1.84 8.76 -3.99
C SER A 292 1.16 7.69 -3.13
N THR A 293 0.64 6.64 -3.76
CA THR A 293 0.01 5.51 -3.07
C THR A 293 1.03 4.70 -2.29
N LEU A 294 2.21 4.42 -2.87
CA LEU A 294 3.30 3.72 -2.20
C LEU A 294 3.80 4.51 -0.99
N THR A 295 3.99 5.83 -1.13
CA THR A 295 4.40 6.71 -0.04
C THR A 295 3.39 6.70 1.10
N ALA A 296 2.10 6.88 0.79
CA ALA A 296 1.04 6.89 1.80
C ALA A 296 0.93 5.54 2.54
N TRP A 297 1.00 4.43 1.81
CA TRP A 297 0.99 3.09 2.40
C TRP A 297 2.19 2.87 3.32
N MET A 298 3.38 3.19 2.86
CA MET A 298 4.61 3.02 3.62
C MET A 298 4.64 3.91 4.87
N GLN A 299 4.14 5.15 4.79
CA GLN A 299 3.98 6.05 5.95
C GLN A 299 3.00 5.46 6.96
N GLY A 300 1.82 4.99 6.52
CA GLY A 300 0.82 4.39 7.38
C GLY A 300 1.37 3.20 8.18
N VAL A 301 1.96 2.23 7.48
CA VAL A 301 2.59 1.05 8.08
C VAL A 301 3.69 1.44 9.06
N SER A 302 4.58 2.35 8.66
CA SER A 302 5.74 2.74 9.48
C SER A 302 5.34 3.48 10.76
N VAL A 303 4.34 4.36 10.68
CA VAL A 303 3.81 5.09 11.85
C VAL A 303 3.15 4.12 12.83
N GLU A 304 2.33 3.20 12.34
CA GLU A 304 1.64 2.23 13.18
C GLU A 304 2.62 1.27 13.88
N LEU A 305 3.63 0.77 13.16
CA LEU A 305 4.72 -0.01 13.75
C LEU A 305 5.45 0.78 14.86
N GLY A 306 5.72 2.07 14.62
CA GLY A 306 6.33 2.95 15.61
C GLY A 306 5.47 3.11 16.87
N GLU A 307 4.16 3.29 16.73
CA GLU A 307 3.22 3.38 17.84
C GLU A 307 3.16 2.07 18.63
N GLN A 308 3.11 0.92 17.97
CA GLN A 308 3.10 -0.39 18.63
C GLN A 308 4.38 -0.65 19.43
N LEU A 309 5.55 -0.38 18.87
CA LEU A 309 6.82 -0.51 19.58
C LEU A 309 6.92 0.44 20.77
N LYS A 310 6.40 1.65 20.67
CA LYS A 310 6.33 2.62 21.76
C LYS A 310 5.41 2.14 22.88
N ASN A 311 4.23 1.60 22.53
CA ASN A 311 3.27 1.06 23.49
C ASN A 311 3.83 -0.18 24.20
N ALA A 312 4.47 -1.09 23.49
CA ALA A 312 5.14 -2.26 24.06
C ALA A 312 6.22 -1.86 25.07
N ARG A 313 7.06 -0.87 24.75
CA ARG A 313 8.07 -0.34 25.66
C ARG A 313 7.46 0.31 26.89
N ASN A 314 6.40 1.12 26.72
CA ASN A 314 5.71 1.76 27.82
C ASN A 314 5.03 0.74 28.75
N SER A 315 4.41 -0.32 28.19
CA SER A 315 3.81 -1.39 28.99
C SER A 315 4.85 -2.17 29.79
N THR A 316 6.00 -2.48 29.19
CA THR A 316 7.13 -3.15 29.88
C THR A 316 7.70 -2.26 30.96
N SER A 317 7.88 -0.96 30.72
CA SER A 317 8.34 0.00 31.72
C SER A 317 7.39 0.12 32.91
N ARG A 318 6.08 0.23 32.65
CA ARG A 318 5.07 0.26 33.73
C ARG A 318 5.03 -1.02 34.52
N ARG A 319 5.12 -2.18 33.86
CA ARG A 319 5.18 -3.48 34.52
C ARG A 319 6.40 -3.57 35.45
N LEU A 320 7.58 -3.18 34.95
CA LEU A 320 8.82 -3.17 35.73
C LEU A 320 8.67 -2.32 37.03
N VAL A 321 8.07 -1.14 36.92
CA VAL A 321 7.83 -0.25 38.07
C VAL A 321 6.81 -0.87 39.06
N THR A 322 5.74 -1.47 38.52
CA THR A 322 4.73 -2.15 39.36
C THR A 322 5.34 -3.32 40.10
N ASP A 323 6.16 -4.15 39.43
CA ASP A 323 6.84 -5.28 40.07
C ASP A 323 7.82 -4.80 41.15
N ALA A 324 8.56 -3.72 40.93
CA ALA A 324 9.43 -3.10 41.90
C ALA A 324 8.65 -2.55 43.10
N GLN A 325 7.50 -1.91 42.88
CA GLN A 325 6.64 -1.43 43.98
C GLN A 325 6.06 -2.58 44.81
N ASN A 326 5.71 -3.69 44.18
CA ASN A 326 5.25 -4.89 44.89
C ASN A 326 6.37 -5.48 45.74
N LEU A 327 7.58 -5.61 45.23
CA LEU A 327 8.76 -6.06 45.96
C LEU A 327 9.04 -5.15 47.18
N VAL A 328 8.90 -3.83 47.01
CA VAL A 328 9.02 -2.91 48.16
C VAL A 328 7.94 -3.19 49.23
N ARG A 329 6.69 -3.40 48.83
CA ARG A 329 5.59 -3.71 49.76
C ARG A 329 5.85 -4.98 50.55
N GLU A 330 6.39 -6.02 49.89
CA GLU A 330 6.65 -7.31 50.52
C GLU A 330 7.90 -7.32 51.39
N ARG A 331 8.95 -6.57 51.01
CA ARG A 331 10.29 -6.71 51.55
C ARG A 331 10.86 -5.43 52.16
N TYR A 332 10.07 -4.35 52.37
CA TYR A 332 10.59 -3.10 52.95
C TYR A 332 11.22 -3.23 54.32
N MET A 333 10.86 -4.27 55.10
CA MET A 333 11.42 -4.58 56.40
C MET A 333 12.84 -5.15 56.36
N GLU A 334 13.30 -5.62 55.17
CA GLU A 334 14.64 -6.17 55.01
C GLU A 334 15.68 -5.04 54.94
N PRO A 335 16.68 -5.02 55.86
CA PRO A 335 17.67 -3.92 55.87
C PRO A 335 18.54 -3.84 54.63
N ASP A 336 18.77 -4.96 53.95
CA ASP A 336 19.59 -5.10 52.73
C ASP A 336 18.83 -4.80 51.44
N LEU A 337 17.52 -4.48 51.50
CA LEU A 337 16.76 -4.06 50.37
C LEU A 337 17.31 -2.75 49.81
N SER A 338 17.88 -2.83 48.61
CA SER A 338 18.62 -1.74 47.93
C SER A 338 18.27 -1.70 46.48
N LEU A 339 18.80 -0.68 45.74
CA LEU A 339 18.69 -0.61 44.31
C LEU A 339 19.29 -1.84 43.61
N ASP A 340 20.44 -2.32 44.11
CA ASP A 340 21.16 -3.46 43.54
C ASP A 340 20.35 -4.76 43.69
N THR A 341 19.77 -4.97 44.88
CA THR A 341 18.95 -6.18 45.14
C THR A 341 17.69 -6.20 44.29
N ILE A 342 16.99 -5.07 44.14
CA ILE A 342 15.80 -4.97 43.29
C ILE A 342 16.18 -5.22 41.78
N CYS A 343 17.25 -4.59 41.32
CA CYS A 343 17.68 -4.77 39.92
C CYS A 343 18.11 -6.22 39.63
N SER A 344 18.75 -6.86 40.59
CA SER A 344 19.13 -8.29 40.48
C SER A 344 17.90 -9.19 40.38
N VAL A 345 16.86 -8.95 41.21
CA VAL A 345 15.62 -9.73 41.20
C VAL A 345 14.84 -9.51 39.89
N LEU A 346 14.81 -8.28 39.40
CA LEU A 346 14.07 -7.91 38.19
C LEU A 346 14.87 -8.18 36.90
N GLY A 347 16.14 -8.60 36.98
CA GLY A 347 16.98 -8.92 35.82
C GLY A 347 17.33 -7.72 34.95
N VAL A 348 17.49 -6.53 35.54
CA VAL A 348 17.76 -5.27 34.82
C VAL A 348 18.97 -4.53 35.37
N SER A 349 19.61 -3.68 34.57
CA SER A 349 20.71 -2.85 35.05
C SER A 349 20.22 -1.70 35.92
N ASN A 350 21.05 -1.28 36.90
CA ASN A 350 20.77 -0.15 37.80
C ASN A 350 20.48 1.15 37.07
N SER A 351 21.24 1.42 36.00
CA SER A 351 21.10 2.63 35.17
C SER A 351 19.73 2.67 34.46
N TYR A 352 19.36 1.56 33.82
CA TYR A 352 18.06 1.45 33.14
C TYR A 352 16.90 1.56 34.14
N PHE A 353 16.93 0.76 35.21
CA PHE A 353 15.89 0.78 36.25
C PHE A 353 15.72 2.17 36.85
N SER A 354 16.81 2.82 37.28
CA SER A 354 16.77 4.15 37.92
C SER A 354 16.14 5.20 36.99
N SER A 355 16.45 5.16 35.70
CA SER A 355 15.88 6.05 34.71
C SER A 355 14.38 5.82 34.54
N VAL A 356 13.95 4.53 34.33
CA VAL A 356 12.57 4.14 34.16
C VAL A 356 11.74 4.45 35.41
N PHE A 357 12.24 4.04 36.58
CA PHE A 357 11.53 4.22 37.85
C PHE A 357 11.30 5.70 38.18
N LYS A 358 12.32 6.53 37.99
CA LYS A 358 12.21 7.99 38.20
C LYS A 358 11.25 8.63 37.17
N LYS A 359 11.27 8.20 35.92
CA LYS A 359 10.35 8.69 34.87
C LYS A 359 8.88 8.38 35.21
N GLU A 360 8.60 7.15 35.62
CA GLU A 360 7.21 6.69 35.88
C GLU A 360 6.66 7.15 37.24
N THR A 361 7.51 7.22 38.29
CA THR A 361 7.08 7.57 39.68
C THR A 361 7.35 9.02 40.07
N GLY A 362 8.15 9.74 39.28
CA GLY A 362 8.63 11.09 39.61
C GLY A 362 9.72 11.12 40.70
N LYS A 363 10.10 9.97 41.30
CA LYS A 363 11.05 9.88 42.43
C LYS A 363 12.14 8.86 42.16
N ALA A 364 13.35 9.10 42.68
CA ALA A 364 14.38 8.06 42.73
C ALA A 364 13.94 6.88 43.60
N PHE A 365 14.32 5.65 43.23
CA PHE A 365 13.95 4.44 43.95
C PHE A 365 14.29 4.50 45.46
N ILE A 366 15.49 4.93 45.83
CA ILE A 366 15.91 5.04 47.22
C ILE A 366 15.02 6.03 48.01
N THR A 367 14.60 7.12 47.39
CA THR A 367 13.68 8.08 47.98
C THR A 367 12.29 7.43 48.19
N TYR A 368 11.81 6.69 47.20
CA TYR A 368 10.54 5.95 47.28
C TYR A 368 10.55 4.92 48.45
N LEU A 369 11.59 4.10 48.52
CA LEU A 369 11.77 3.12 49.61
C LEU A 369 11.83 3.79 50.97
N THR A 370 12.60 4.89 51.06
CA THR A 370 12.71 5.66 52.32
C THR A 370 11.36 6.22 52.74
N ASP A 371 10.65 6.87 51.84
CA ASP A 371 9.30 7.40 52.06
C ASP A 371 8.37 6.29 52.56
N TYR A 372 8.35 5.14 51.88
CA TYR A 372 7.53 3.99 52.22
C TYR A 372 7.79 3.47 53.65
N ARG A 373 9.07 3.28 54.01
CA ARG A 373 9.51 2.88 55.36
C ARG A 373 9.09 3.90 56.41
N MET A 374 9.23 5.19 56.13
CA MET A 374 8.88 6.26 57.08
C MET A 374 7.37 6.35 57.32
N ASP A 375 6.55 6.17 56.29
CA ASP A 375 5.09 6.17 56.41
C ASP A 375 4.61 5.00 57.25
N HIS A 376 5.17 3.80 57.07
CA HIS A 376 4.92 2.65 57.93
C HIS A 376 5.42 2.86 59.39
N ALA A 377 6.58 3.50 59.56
CA ALA A 377 7.09 3.85 60.87
C ALA A 377 6.15 4.81 61.62
N ALA A 378 5.60 5.81 60.92
CA ALA A 378 4.66 6.75 61.50
C ALA A 378 3.39 6.04 62.00
N THR A 379 2.86 5.07 61.21
CA THR A 379 1.73 4.23 61.61
C THR A 379 2.05 3.42 62.87
N LEU A 380 3.19 2.71 62.88
CA LEU A 380 3.60 1.90 64.05
C LEU A 380 3.82 2.75 65.30
N ILE A 381 4.35 3.98 65.17
CA ILE A 381 4.55 4.92 66.30
C ILE A 381 3.21 5.27 66.95
N LEU A 382 2.14 5.41 66.17
CA LEU A 382 0.82 5.79 66.66
C LEU A 382 0.00 4.58 67.21
N GLU A 383 0.14 3.42 66.55
CA GLU A 383 -0.64 2.24 66.82
C GLU A 383 -0.05 1.34 67.93
N THR A 384 1.25 1.51 68.27
CA THR A 384 1.95 0.66 69.20
C THR A 384 2.66 1.46 70.30
N ASN A 385 2.92 0.82 71.41
CA ASN A 385 3.74 1.37 72.54
C ASN A 385 5.25 1.01 72.35
N GLU A 386 5.64 0.47 71.22
CA GLU A 386 7.03 0.08 70.96
C GLU A 386 7.99 1.27 71.05
N LYS A 387 9.22 1.01 71.49
CA LYS A 387 10.28 2.07 71.51
C LYS A 387 10.77 2.33 70.14
N SER A 388 11.26 3.53 69.87
CA SER A 388 11.70 3.97 68.52
C SER A 388 12.77 3.06 67.89
N TYR A 389 13.64 2.42 68.68
CA TYR A 389 14.63 1.49 68.17
C TYR A 389 14.01 0.15 67.69
N GLN A 390 12.94 -0.33 68.28
CA GLN A 390 12.19 -1.52 67.89
C GLN A 390 11.43 -1.23 66.57
N ILE A 391 10.86 -0.05 66.47
CA ILE A 391 10.18 0.38 65.24
C ILE A 391 11.20 0.55 64.08
N ALA A 392 12.39 1.09 64.37
CA ALA A 392 13.47 1.21 63.41
C ALA A 392 13.81 -0.16 62.76
N GLU A 393 14.02 -1.17 63.59
CA GLU A 393 14.32 -2.54 63.20
C GLU A 393 13.17 -3.14 62.33
N ARG A 394 11.92 -2.95 62.76
CA ARG A 394 10.72 -3.45 62.03
C ARG A 394 10.53 -2.82 60.66
N VAL A 395 11.01 -1.59 60.43
CA VAL A 395 10.93 -0.93 59.13
C VAL A 395 12.23 -0.98 58.35
N GLY A 396 13.16 -1.86 58.73
CA GLY A 396 14.37 -2.16 57.95
C GLY A 396 15.54 -1.21 58.18
N TYR A 397 15.65 -0.58 59.39
CA TYR A 397 16.81 0.22 59.78
C TYR A 397 17.57 -0.44 60.94
N LEU A 398 18.81 -0.82 60.67
CA LEU A 398 19.70 -1.38 61.70
C LEU A 398 20.21 -0.35 62.72
N ASP A 399 20.37 0.92 62.27
CA ASP A 399 20.81 2.04 63.14
C ASP A 399 19.62 2.94 63.53
N ALA A 400 19.26 2.89 64.80
CA ALA A 400 18.16 3.68 65.38
C ALA A 400 18.43 5.21 65.34
N ASN A 401 19.69 5.63 65.40
CA ASN A 401 20.04 7.05 65.29
C ASN A 401 19.83 7.57 63.86
N TYR A 402 20.28 6.80 62.88
CA TYR A 402 20.03 7.12 61.48
C TYR A 402 18.53 7.10 61.15
N PHE A 403 17.78 6.13 61.65
CA PHE A 403 16.32 6.12 61.52
C PHE A 403 15.70 7.42 62.07
N SER A 404 16.06 7.79 63.31
CA SER A 404 15.54 9.00 63.95
C SER A 404 15.88 10.28 63.17
N TYR A 405 17.05 10.34 62.55
CA TYR A 405 17.45 11.43 61.69
C TYR A 405 16.58 11.49 60.42
N VAL A 406 16.40 10.37 59.73
CA VAL A 406 15.59 10.28 58.51
C VAL A 406 14.13 10.60 58.78
N PHE A 407 13.58 10.08 59.91
CA PHE A 407 12.20 10.34 60.35
C PHE A 407 11.99 11.83 60.61
N LYS A 408 12.94 12.48 61.35
CA LYS A 408 12.87 13.91 61.62
C LYS A 408 12.97 14.74 60.33
N LYS A 409 13.78 14.31 59.37
CA LYS A 409 13.89 14.96 58.07
C LYS A 409 12.57 14.92 57.27
N ARG A 410 11.79 13.82 57.41
CA ARG A 410 10.50 13.67 56.69
C ARG A 410 9.35 14.38 57.41
N PHE A 411 9.22 14.21 58.73
CA PHE A 411 8.08 14.70 59.48
C PHE A 411 8.35 15.95 60.33
N GLY A 412 9.56 16.49 60.30
CA GLY A 412 9.96 17.70 61.02
C GLY A 412 10.27 17.52 62.48
N VAL A 413 9.85 16.40 63.11
CA VAL A 413 10.02 16.10 64.54
C VAL A 413 10.56 14.68 64.75
N SER A 414 11.17 14.44 65.92
CA SER A 414 11.66 13.08 66.27
C SER A 414 10.49 12.09 66.48
N PRO A 415 10.73 10.76 66.34
CA PRO A 415 9.70 9.73 66.55
C PRO A 415 8.97 9.87 67.87
N SER A 416 9.68 10.09 68.99
CA SER A 416 9.10 10.25 70.31
C SER A 416 8.24 11.52 70.38
N LYS A 417 8.66 12.63 69.78
CA LYS A 417 7.89 13.86 69.80
C LYS A 417 6.66 13.75 68.86
N TYR A 418 6.78 13.03 67.74
CA TYR A 418 5.67 12.72 66.82
C TYR A 418 4.56 11.94 67.55
N ARG A 419 4.91 10.91 68.33
CA ARG A 419 3.99 10.16 69.21
C ARG A 419 3.29 11.08 70.18
N ALA A 420 4.06 11.87 70.97
CA ALA A 420 3.48 12.77 71.95
C ALA A 420 2.50 13.80 71.41
N GLN A 421 2.74 14.27 70.17
CA GLN A 421 1.87 15.23 69.56
C GLN A 421 0.54 14.63 69.02
N HIS A 422 0.49 13.34 68.73
CA HIS A 422 -0.68 12.67 68.14
C HIS A 422 -1.42 11.72 69.13
N THR A 423 -0.85 11.41 70.26
CA THR A 423 -1.52 10.61 71.28
C THR A 423 -2.37 11.48 72.24
N ASN A 424 -2.26 12.80 72.22
CA ASN A 424 -3.06 13.75 73.01
C ASN A 424 -4.27 14.34 72.24
N GLN A 425 -4.68 13.69 71.14
CA GLN A 425 -5.92 13.90 70.43
C GLN A 425 -6.78 12.64 70.58
#